data_e8e78ab7fe0ad9409915d2b24a2037a7
#
_entry.id   e8e78ab7fe0ad9409915d2b24a2037a7
#
_cell.length_a   1.000
_cell.length_b   1.000
_cell.length_c   1.000
_cell.angle_alpha   90.00
_cell.angle_beta   90.00
_cell.angle_gamma   90.00
#
_symmetry.space_group_name_H-M   'P 1'
#
loop_
_entity.id
_entity.type
_entity.pdbx_description
1 polymer ?
#
loop_
_entity_poly.entity_id
_entity_poly.type
_entity_poly.pdbx_seq_one_letter_code
_entity_poly.pdbx_strand_id
1 'polypeptide(L)'
;MQKTEIDNRPSLRSAHTCKIGKLFRKQRQLLSLSESQVASEIFVNINYIKGIEHGDYSIFPARVFALQYFKKYANFLNLKLDFFDIYNSQ
;
A
#
# COMPACT_ATOMS: atom_id res chain seq x y z
N MET A 1 8.63 25.55 -18.49
CA MET A 1 8.28 25.33 -17.98
C MET A 1 7.84 24.78 -17.43
N GLN A 2 7.47 24.72 -17.25
CA GLN A 2 7.07 24.30 -16.69
C GLN A 2 6.27 23.77 -16.39
N LYS A 3 5.98 23.48 -16.14
CA LYS A 3 5.23 23.03 -15.80
C LYS A 3 4.42 22.92 -15.49
N THR A 4 4.35 22.90 -15.60
CA THR A 4 3.58 22.80 -15.31
C THR A 4 2.57 22.24 -15.22
N GLU A 5 2.46 21.52 -15.70
CA GLU A 5 1.43 20.92 -15.38
C GLU A 5 1.34 20.39 -14.18
N ILE A 6 0.82 20.89 -13.49
CA ILE A 6 0.83 20.51 -12.13
C ILE A 6 -0.27 19.53 -11.90
N ASP A 7 0.09 18.42 -11.28
CA ASP A 7 -0.89 17.46 -10.85
C ASP A 7 -1.54 17.97 -9.57
N ASN A 8 -2.82 18.29 -9.64
CA ASN A 8 -3.54 18.86 -8.51
C ASN A 8 -4.04 17.81 -7.51
N ARG A 9 -3.80 16.54 -7.79
CA ARG A 9 -4.21 15.50 -6.86
C ARG A 9 -3.34 15.52 -5.61
N PRO A 10 -3.92 15.26 -4.43
CA PRO A 10 -3.11 15.16 -3.22
C PRO A 10 -2.12 14.03 -3.34
N SER A 11 -0.98 14.18 -2.70
CA SER A 11 -0.03 13.08 -2.59
C SER A 11 -0.60 12.03 -1.64
N LEU A 12 -0.61 10.79 -2.07
CA LEU A 12 -1.06 9.66 -1.25
C LEU A 12 0.12 8.80 -0.81
N ARG A 13 1.24 9.47 -0.54
CA ARG A 13 2.45 8.87 -0.03
C ARG A 13 3.04 9.78 1.03
N SER A 14 3.53 9.19 2.13
CA SER A 14 4.11 9.95 3.22
C SER A 14 5.23 9.14 3.87
N ALA A 15 6.00 9.78 4.75
CA ALA A 15 7.01 9.07 5.53
C ALA A 15 6.36 7.97 6.36
N HIS A 16 5.17 8.23 6.88
CA HIS A 16 4.45 7.26 7.70
C HIS A 16 4.00 6.05 6.87
N THR A 17 3.40 6.28 5.69
CA THR A 17 2.97 5.17 4.85
C THR A 17 4.16 4.36 4.34
N CYS A 18 5.28 5.02 4.07
CA CYS A 18 6.50 4.33 3.66
C CYS A 18 7.03 3.43 4.78
N LYS A 19 6.98 3.91 6.02
CA LYS A 19 7.42 3.14 7.18
C LYS A 19 6.55 1.90 7.37
N ILE A 20 5.23 2.06 7.25
CA ILE A 20 4.30 0.94 7.34
C ILE A 20 4.57 -0.06 6.21
N GLY A 21 4.81 0.44 5.01
CA GLY A 21 5.10 -0.42 3.86
C GLY A 21 6.32 -1.29 4.07
N LYS A 22 7.34 -0.76 4.73
CA LYS A 22 8.54 -1.53 5.05
C LYS A 22 8.23 -2.67 6.02
N LEU A 23 7.28 -2.48 6.93
CA LEU A 23 6.87 -3.54 7.85
C LEU A 23 6.20 -4.68 7.08
N PHE A 24 5.36 -4.35 6.12
CA PHE A 24 4.76 -5.36 5.23
C PHE A 24 5.83 -6.14 4.50
N ARG A 25 6.76 -5.43 3.87
CA ARG A 25 7.82 -6.06 3.09
C ARG A 25 8.66 -7.00 3.96
N LYS A 26 9.07 -6.52 5.12
CA LYS A 26 9.90 -7.30 6.02
C LYS A 26 9.20 -8.60 6.43
N GLN A 27 7.93 -8.50 6.81
CA GLN A 27 7.17 -9.68 7.22
C GLN A 27 7.01 -10.66 6.06
N ARG A 28 6.71 -10.13 4.86
CA ARG A 28 6.62 -10.97 3.67
C ARG A 28 7.93 -11.73 3.42
N GLN A 29 9.04 -11.02 3.51
CA GLN A 29 10.36 -11.61 3.28
C GLN A 29 10.72 -12.64 4.34
N LEU A 30 10.32 -12.40 5.59
CA LEU A 30 10.53 -13.38 6.66
C LEU A 30 9.79 -14.68 6.39
N LEU A 31 8.69 -14.61 5.66
CA LEU A 31 7.91 -15.80 5.27
C LEU A 31 8.40 -16.38 3.95
N SER A 32 9.46 -15.85 3.39
CA SER A 32 10.06 -16.29 2.12
C SER A 32 9.08 -16.22 0.95
N LEU A 33 8.21 -15.23 0.95
CA LEU A 33 7.23 -15.04 -0.11
C LEU A 33 7.62 -13.90 -1.02
N SER A 34 7.37 -14.05 -2.33
CA SER A 34 7.48 -12.94 -3.27
C SER A 34 6.18 -12.15 -3.30
N GLU A 35 6.24 -10.93 -3.82
CA GLU A 35 5.02 -10.13 -4.02
C GLU A 35 4.03 -10.87 -4.91
N SER A 36 4.55 -11.53 -5.94
CA SER A 36 3.72 -12.29 -6.88
C SER A 36 3.00 -13.45 -6.20
N GLN A 37 3.71 -14.16 -5.32
CA GLN A 37 3.10 -15.26 -4.57
C GLN A 37 1.98 -14.77 -3.66
N VAL A 38 2.21 -13.64 -2.97
CA VAL A 38 1.18 -13.06 -2.10
C VAL A 38 -0.03 -12.65 -2.93
N ALA A 39 0.21 -11.91 -4.03
CA ALA A 39 -0.86 -11.44 -4.88
C ALA A 39 -1.74 -12.60 -5.36
N SER A 40 -1.11 -13.70 -5.75
CA SER A 40 -1.81 -14.90 -6.19
C SER A 40 -2.60 -15.55 -5.05
N GLU A 41 -2.00 -15.64 -3.86
CA GLU A 41 -2.62 -16.30 -2.72
C GLU A 41 -3.88 -15.58 -2.25
N ILE A 42 -3.86 -14.26 -2.23
CA ILE A 42 -5.00 -13.51 -1.71
C ILE A 42 -5.86 -12.90 -2.80
N PHE A 43 -5.59 -13.24 -4.06
CA PHE A 43 -6.39 -12.78 -5.20
C PHE A 43 -6.44 -11.27 -5.31
N VAL A 44 -5.27 -10.63 -5.22
CA VAL A 44 -5.13 -9.18 -5.28
C VAL A 44 -4.15 -8.84 -6.39
N ASN A 45 -4.43 -7.77 -7.13
CA ASN A 45 -3.51 -7.28 -8.16
C ASN A 45 -2.16 -6.98 -7.52
N ILE A 46 -1.09 -7.48 -8.14
CA ILE A 46 0.27 -7.31 -7.62
C ILE A 46 0.63 -5.84 -7.44
N ASN A 47 0.08 -4.96 -8.27
CA ASN A 47 0.36 -3.52 -8.16
C ASN A 47 -0.17 -2.94 -6.85
N TYR A 48 -1.24 -3.51 -6.31
CA TYR A 48 -1.76 -3.09 -5.00
C TYR A 48 -0.83 -3.54 -3.89
N ILE A 49 -0.27 -4.75 -4.00
CA ILE A 49 0.74 -5.22 -3.05
C ILE A 49 1.95 -4.29 -3.07
N LYS A 50 2.43 -3.96 -4.27
CA LYS A 50 3.57 -3.06 -4.43
C LYS A 50 3.26 -1.68 -3.87
N GLY A 51 2.06 -1.16 -4.13
CA GLY A 51 1.66 0.14 -3.61
C GLY A 51 1.71 0.20 -2.10
N ILE A 52 1.18 -0.82 -1.44
CA ILE A 52 1.19 -0.88 0.03
C ILE A 52 2.63 -0.91 0.54
N GLU A 53 3.49 -1.74 -0.06
CA GLU A 53 4.87 -1.86 0.40
C GLU A 53 5.69 -0.59 0.16
N HIS A 54 5.39 0.16 -0.90
CA HIS A 54 6.06 1.42 -1.17
C HIS A 54 5.39 2.61 -0.47
N GLY A 55 4.29 2.37 0.20
CA GLY A 55 3.56 3.43 0.89
C GLY A 55 2.89 4.41 -0.04
N ASP A 56 2.65 4.02 -1.28
CA ASP A 56 2.05 4.85 -2.30
C ASP A 56 0.64 4.36 -2.60
N TYR A 57 -0.34 5.09 -2.10
CA TYR A 57 -1.74 4.68 -2.21
C TYR A 57 -2.43 5.30 -3.42
N SER A 58 -1.71 6.04 -4.24
CA SER A 58 -2.27 6.63 -5.46
C SER A 58 -2.68 5.58 -6.49
N ILE A 59 -2.17 4.35 -6.35
CA ILE A 59 -2.50 3.24 -7.24
C ILE A 59 -3.97 2.81 -7.08
N PHE A 60 -4.57 3.03 -5.91
CA PHE A 60 -5.92 2.57 -5.65
C PHE A 60 -6.94 3.53 -6.25
N PRO A 61 -8.03 2.99 -6.84
CA PRO A 61 -9.06 3.85 -7.44
C PRO A 61 -9.77 4.74 -6.43
N ALA A 62 -9.89 4.29 -5.17
CA ALA A 62 -10.55 5.04 -4.12
C ALA A 62 -10.11 4.52 -2.76
N ARG A 63 -10.37 5.34 -1.74
CA ARG A 63 -10.00 5.01 -0.36
C ARG A 63 -10.51 3.64 0.10
N VAL A 64 -11.74 3.30 -0.29
CA VAL A 64 -12.34 2.04 0.15
C VAL A 64 -11.54 0.84 -0.32
N PHE A 65 -10.95 0.91 -1.51
CA PHE A 65 -10.12 -0.18 -2.02
C PHE A 65 -8.79 -0.27 -1.26
N ALA A 66 -8.18 0.89 -0.99
CA ALA A 66 -6.94 0.91 -0.22
C ALA A 66 -7.15 0.27 1.15
N LEU A 67 -8.22 0.65 1.84
CA LEU A 67 -8.55 0.10 3.16
C LEU A 67 -8.77 -1.41 3.09
N GLN A 68 -9.53 -1.84 2.11
CA GLN A 68 -9.88 -3.25 1.94
C GLN A 68 -8.63 -4.11 1.70
N TYR A 69 -7.78 -3.68 0.77
CA TYR A 69 -6.61 -4.47 0.41
C TYR A 69 -5.52 -4.38 1.46
N PHE A 70 -5.40 -3.24 2.14
CA PHE A 70 -4.50 -3.11 3.28
C PHE A 70 -4.84 -4.17 4.34
N LYS A 71 -6.11 -4.25 4.72
CA LYS A 71 -6.55 -5.20 5.73
C LYS A 71 -6.34 -6.64 5.27
N LYS A 72 -6.65 -6.90 4.02
CA LYS A 72 -6.49 -8.25 3.47
C LYS A 72 -5.04 -8.71 3.52
N TYR A 73 -4.12 -7.82 3.13
CA TYR A 73 -2.70 -8.12 3.12
C TYR A 73 -2.15 -8.25 4.53
N ALA A 74 -2.50 -7.32 5.41
CA ALA A 74 -2.06 -7.38 6.80
C ALA A 74 -2.52 -8.68 7.47
N ASN A 75 -3.78 -9.06 7.26
CA ASN A 75 -4.32 -10.30 7.83
C ASN A 75 -3.57 -11.52 7.31
N PHE A 76 -3.27 -11.54 6.02
CA PHE A 76 -2.54 -12.66 5.43
C PHE A 76 -1.16 -12.82 6.07
N LEU A 77 -0.49 -11.70 6.32
CA LEU A 77 0.84 -11.72 6.95
C LEU A 77 0.79 -11.79 8.47
N ASN A 78 -0.40 -11.80 9.04
CA ASN A 78 -0.61 -11.79 10.49
C ASN A 78 0.01 -10.54 11.14
N LEU A 79 -0.08 -9.41 10.45
CA LEU A 79 0.38 -8.13 10.97
C LEU A 79 -0.77 -7.41 11.68
N LYS A 80 -0.48 -6.89 12.85
CA LYS A 80 -1.46 -6.13 13.65
C LYS A 80 -1.20 -4.64 13.44
N LEU A 81 -1.60 -4.15 12.27
CA LEU A 81 -1.40 -2.77 11.87
C LEU A 81 -2.73 -2.12 11.57
N ASP A 82 -2.90 -0.89 12.04
CA ASP A 82 -4.07 -0.09 11.71
C ASP A 82 -3.82 0.63 10.39
N PHE A 83 -4.90 0.75 9.61
CA PHE A 83 -4.83 1.50 8.37
C PHE A 83 -4.62 2.99 8.68
N PHE A 84 -3.54 3.56 8.16
CA PHE A 84 -3.31 4.99 8.26
C PHE A 84 -4.08 5.68 7.14
N ASP A 85 -5.07 6.48 7.52
CA ASP A 85 -5.96 7.11 6.55
C ASP A 85 -5.32 8.35 5.95
N ILE A 86 -4.40 8.12 5.03
CA ILE A 86 -3.69 9.19 4.35
C ILE A 86 -4.64 10.09 3.53
N TYR A 87 -5.82 9.57 3.20
CA TYR A 87 -6.78 10.32 2.41
C TYR A 87 -7.37 11.48 3.21
N ASN A 88 -7.44 11.34 4.51
CA ASN A 88 -7.96 12.37 5.40
C ASN A 88 -6.88 13.26 6.00
N SER A 89 -5.62 13.00 5.69
CA SER A 89 -4.51 13.79 6.22
C SER A 89 -4.04 14.87 5.26
N GLN A 90 -4.75 15.05 4.18
CA GLN A 90 -4.40 16.01 3.12
C GLN A 90 -4.74 17.44 3.50
#